data_89200a565de00bc624019685531d8f66
#
_entry.id   89200a565de00bc624019685531d8f66
#
_cell.length_a   1.000
_cell.length_b   1.000
_cell.length_c   1.000
_cell.angle_alpha   90.00
_cell.angle_beta   90.00
_cell.angle_gamma   90.00
#
_symmetry.space_group_name_H-M   'P 1'
#
loop_
_entity.id
_entity.type
_entity.pdbx_description
1 polymer ?
#
loop_
_entity_poly.entity_id
_entity_poly.type
_entity_poly.pdbx_seq_one_letter_code
_entity_poly.pdbx_strand_id
1 'polypeptide(L)'
;NMVAITQTVNLEFGSGVMVDGYGFVLNDAMADFAADADSVNAVKSGSEPLSSMSPTIILNEDGSPFLVIGTPGGSRIVSLLTQVISNVIDYDLSIEDAIKQPRIYDKPDTGLVLEDTVIAV
;
A
#
# COMPACT_ATOMS: atom_id res chain seq x y z
N ASN A 1 11.78 19.45 6.39
CA ASN A 1 11.91 18.46 5.32
C ASN A 1 11.08 17.22 5.65
N MET A 2 10.39 16.65 4.64
CA MET A 2 9.60 15.43 4.77
C MET A 2 10.20 14.36 3.86
N VAL A 3 10.15 13.10 4.32
CA VAL A 3 10.55 11.93 3.52
C VAL A 3 9.52 10.83 3.76
N ALA A 4 9.04 10.21 2.69
CA ALA A 4 8.21 9.01 2.72
C ALA A 4 8.90 7.92 1.91
N ILE A 5 9.24 6.81 2.55
CA ILE A 5 9.90 5.67 1.91
C ILE A 5 9.10 4.41 2.26
N THR A 6 8.79 3.62 1.24
CA THR A 6 8.26 2.26 1.39
C THR A 6 9.22 1.28 0.75
N GLN A 7 9.42 0.15 1.43
CA GLN A 7 10.28 -0.93 0.97
C GLN A 7 9.58 -2.26 1.19
N THR A 8 9.77 -3.19 0.28
CA THR A 8 9.15 -4.51 0.35
C THR A 8 10.09 -5.59 -0.20
N VAL A 9 9.87 -6.81 0.25
CA VAL A 9 10.34 -8.02 -0.41
C VAL A 9 9.18 -8.76 -1.09
N ASN A 10 7.99 -8.12 -1.15
CA ASN A 10 6.69 -8.54 -1.61
C ASN A 10 6.01 -9.49 -0.61
N LEU A 11 6.10 -10.79 -0.75
CA LEU A 11 5.52 -11.74 0.22
C LEU A 11 6.38 -11.89 1.48
N GLU A 12 5.81 -12.49 2.53
CA GLU A 12 6.54 -12.81 3.76
C GLU A 12 7.77 -13.66 3.41
N PHE A 13 8.95 -13.20 3.84
CA PHE A 13 10.25 -13.80 3.49
C PHE A 13 10.63 -13.72 2.00
N GLY A 14 9.94 -12.94 1.17
CA GLY A 14 10.25 -12.76 -0.24
C GLY A 14 10.35 -14.10 -0.97
N SER A 15 11.44 -14.31 -1.73
CA SER A 15 11.71 -15.57 -2.44
C SER A 15 12.10 -16.75 -1.52
N GLY A 16 12.27 -16.54 -0.23
CA GLY A 16 12.82 -17.53 0.70
C GLY A 16 14.32 -17.79 0.51
N VAL A 17 14.97 -17.08 -0.42
CA VAL A 17 16.41 -17.21 -0.67
C VAL A 17 17.17 -16.15 0.09
N MET A 18 18.03 -16.57 1.00
CA MET A 18 18.94 -15.68 1.72
C MET A 18 20.28 -15.59 0.97
N VAL A 19 20.81 -14.37 0.85
CA VAL A 19 22.13 -14.17 0.27
C VAL A 19 23.20 -14.52 1.32
N ASP A 20 23.99 -15.54 1.02
CA ASP A 20 25.02 -16.04 1.91
C ASP A 20 26.05 -14.96 2.25
N GLY A 21 26.40 -14.84 3.54
CA GLY A 21 27.34 -13.85 4.06
C GLY A 21 26.80 -12.42 4.19
N TYR A 22 25.60 -12.12 3.68
CA TYR A 22 25.01 -10.78 3.74
C TYR A 22 23.80 -10.65 4.69
N GLY A 23 23.11 -11.74 4.99
CA GLY A 23 22.04 -11.77 5.99
C GLY A 23 20.72 -11.11 5.56
N PHE A 24 20.48 -10.90 4.26
CA PHE A 24 19.19 -10.43 3.74
C PHE A 24 18.55 -11.44 2.80
N VAL A 25 17.23 -11.37 2.71
CA VAL A 25 16.40 -12.21 1.84
C VAL A 25 16.14 -11.49 0.53
N LEU A 26 16.20 -12.22 -0.60
CA LEU A 26 15.83 -11.68 -1.90
C LEU A 26 14.30 -11.53 -2.00
N ASN A 27 13.86 -10.49 -2.71
CA ASN A 27 12.44 -10.29 -2.98
C ASN A 27 11.89 -11.35 -3.95
N ASP A 28 10.57 -11.47 -4.00
CA ASP A 28 9.81 -12.25 -4.97
C ASP A 28 8.87 -11.37 -5.81
N ALA A 29 9.24 -10.11 -6.05
CA ALA A 29 8.43 -9.13 -6.78
C ALA A 29 8.04 -9.58 -8.20
N MET A 30 8.69 -10.59 -8.76
CA MET A 30 8.26 -11.24 -10.01
C MET A 30 6.85 -11.81 -9.91
N ALA A 31 6.36 -12.14 -8.71
CA ALA A 31 5.00 -12.63 -8.49
C ALA A 31 3.92 -11.56 -8.74
N ASP A 32 4.30 -10.28 -8.76
CA ASP A 32 3.38 -9.17 -9.05
C ASP A 32 3.13 -8.96 -10.55
N PHE A 33 3.87 -9.65 -11.43
CA PHE A 33 3.53 -9.68 -12.85
C PHE A 33 2.28 -10.54 -13.10
N ALA A 34 1.53 -10.16 -14.13
CA ALA A 34 0.42 -10.98 -14.60
C ALA A 34 0.92 -12.26 -15.27
N ALA A 35 0.25 -13.39 -15.00
CA ALA A 35 0.51 -14.66 -15.66
C ALA A 35 0.03 -14.67 -17.12
N ASP A 36 -0.96 -13.83 -17.46
CA ASP A 36 -1.46 -13.65 -18.82
C ASP A 36 -0.45 -12.87 -19.65
N ALA A 37 0.04 -13.47 -20.71
CA ALA A 37 1.03 -12.88 -21.62
C ALA A 37 0.50 -11.65 -22.39
N ASP A 38 -0.80 -11.52 -22.55
CA ASP A 38 -1.45 -10.39 -23.24
C ASP A 38 -1.72 -9.20 -22.27
N SER A 39 -1.52 -9.39 -20.98
CA SER A 39 -1.65 -8.33 -20.00
C SER A 39 -0.64 -7.22 -20.21
N VAL A 40 -1.05 -5.97 -19.92
CA VAL A 40 -0.13 -4.83 -19.87
C VAL A 40 0.96 -5.01 -18.81
N ASN A 41 0.66 -5.79 -17.76
CA ASN A 41 1.58 -6.15 -16.67
C ASN A 41 2.24 -7.52 -16.88
N ALA A 42 2.32 -8.03 -18.11
CA ALA A 42 3.04 -9.27 -18.41
C ALA A 42 4.55 -9.08 -18.28
N VAL A 43 5.26 -10.16 -18.00
CA VAL A 43 6.73 -10.18 -18.00
C VAL A 43 7.26 -9.88 -19.40
N LYS A 44 7.99 -8.79 -19.55
CA LYS A 44 8.65 -8.36 -20.79
C LYS A 44 10.04 -7.80 -20.47
N SER A 45 10.93 -7.82 -21.46
CA SER A 45 12.25 -7.22 -21.30
C SER A 45 12.14 -5.74 -20.94
N GLY A 46 12.74 -5.33 -19.82
CA GLY A 46 12.74 -3.95 -19.32
C GLY A 46 11.44 -3.52 -18.62
N SER A 47 10.47 -4.41 -18.44
CA SER A 47 9.27 -4.09 -17.65
C SER A 47 9.53 -4.22 -16.15
N GLU A 48 8.80 -3.42 -15.38
CA GLU A 48 8.76 -3.48 -13.93
C GLU A 48 7.41 -4.07 -13.48
N PRO A 49 7.38 -4.87 -12.39
CA PRO A 49 6.14 -5.41 -11.87
C PRO A 49 5.26 -4.31 -11.28
N LEU A 50 3.95 -4.53 -11.29
CA LEU A 50 2.99 -3.66 -10.59
C LEU A 50 3.35 -3.55 -9.10
N SER A 51 3.20 -2.36 -8.53
CA SER A 51 3.31 -2.15 -7.10
C SER A 51 2.15 -1.30 -6.59
N SER A 52 1.57 -1.71 -5.46
CA SER A 52 0.56 -0.92 -4.73
C SER A 52 1.17 -0.01 -3.67
N MET A 53 2.49 0.00 -3.49
CA MET A 53 3.15 0.88 -2.54
C MET A 53 2.88 2.34 -2.90
N SER A 54 2.37 3.11 -1.93
CA SER A 54 1.91 4.48 -2.13
C SER A 54 2.40 5.38 -0.99
N PRO A 55 3.73 5.61 -0.88
CA PRO A 55 4.24 6.58 0.09
C PRO A 55 3.75 7.97 -0.33
N THR A 56 3.05 8.65 0.58
CA THR A 56 2.33 9.89 0.25
C THR A 56 2.80 11.03 1.13
N ILE A 57 3.05 12.18 0.51
CA ILE A 57 3.30 13.46 1.17
C ILE A 57 2.22 14.43 0.74
N ILE A 58 1.58 15.08 1.69
CA ILE A 58 0.58 16.13 1.45
C ILE A 58 1.14 17.45 1.99
N LEU A 59 0.98 18.50 1.20
CA LEU A 59 1.40 19.86 1.53
C LEU A 59 0.18 20.75 1.70
N ASN A 60 0.31 21.79 2.53
CA ASN A 60 -0.62 22.90 2.59
C ASN A 60 -0.54 23.74 1.30
N GLU A 61 -1.49 24.64 1.07
CA GLU A 61 -1.52 25.53 -0.09
C GLU A 61 -0.26 26.41 -0.22
N ASP A 62 0.35 26.75 0.91
CA ASP A 62 1.59 27.52 0.97
C ASP A 62 2.86 26.67 0.73
N GLY A 63 2.71 25.38 0.46
CA GLY A 63 3.80 24.43 0.26
C GLY A 63 4.44 23.92 1.56
N SER A 64 3.93 24.32 2.72
CA SER A 64 4.41 23.78 3.99
C SER A 64 3.95 22.32 4.19
N PRO A 65 4.69 21.52 4.96
CA PRO A 65 4.31 20.16 5.28
C PRO A 65 2.97 20.06 6.02
N PHE A 66 2.08 19.17 5.54
CA PHE A 66 0.83 18.85 6.22
C PHE A 66 0.83 17.42 6.77
N LEU A 67 1.01 16.41 5.91
CA LEU A 67 0.93 15.01 6.30
C LEU A 67 1.94 14.15 5.53
N VAL A 68 2.56 13.21 6.23
CA VAL A 68 3.33 12.10 5.62
C VAL A 68 2.71 10.79 6.06
N ILE A 69 2.34 9.96 5.12
CA ILE A 69 1.64 8.71 5.41
C ILE A 69 2.06 7.59 4.45
N GLY A 70 2.05 6.37 4.96
CA GLY A 70 2.26 5.13 4.23
C GLY A 70 1.80 3.95 5.06
N THR A 71 1.51 2.83 4.42
CA THR A 71 1.08 1.60 5.08
C THR A 71 1.54 0.36 4.33
N PRO A 72 1.80 -0.77 4.99
CA PRO A 72 1.80 -2.08 4.35
C PRO A 72 0.36 -2.50 4.03
N GLY A 73 0.18 -3.56 3.21
CA GLY A 73 -1.16 -4.10 2.97
C GLY A 73 -1.39 -4.68 1.57
N GLY A 74 -0.36 -4.75 0.72
CA GLY A 74 -0.48 -5.26 -0.65
C GLY A 74 -1.52 -4.46 -1.45
N SER A 75 -2.42 -5.13 -2.16
CA SER A 75 -3.45 -4.49 -2.99
C SER A 75 -4.44 -3.58 -2.21
N ARG A 76 -4.48 -3.69 -0.88
CA ARG A 76 -5.32 -2.85 -0.03
C ARG A 76 -4.75 -1.44 0.22
N ILE A 77 -3.46 -1.25 -0.01
CA ILE A 77 -2.74 -0.01 0.36
C ILE A 77 -3.46 1.24 -0.15
N VAL A 78 -3.78 1.28 -1.45
CA VAL A 78 -4.40 2.46 -2.08
C VAL A 78 -5.73 2.80 -1.42
N SER A 79 -6.62 1.80 -1.26
CA SER A 79 -7.94 1.99 -0.65
C SER A 79 -7.83 2.45 0.81
N LEU A 80 -6.95 1.83 1.60
CA LEU A 80 -6.78 2.17 3.01
C LEU A 80 -6.21 3.58 3.20
N LEU A 81 -5.19 3.95 2.43
CA LEU A 81 -4.61 5.30 2.51
C LEU A 81 -5.63 6.37 2.10
N THR A 82 -6.39 6.13 1.02
CA THR A 82 -7.43 7.07 0.58
C THR A 82 -8.44 7.36 1.68
N GLN A 83 -8.91 6.32 2.39
CA GLN A 83 -9.89 6.49 3.47
C GLN A 83 -9.30 7.25 4.68
N VAL A 84 -8.06 6.94 5.08
CA VAL A 84 -7.40 7.67 6.18
C VAL A 84 -7.14 9.13 5.81
N ILE A 85 -6.69 9.41 4.58
CA ILE A 85 -6.45 10.77 4.10
C ILE A 85 -7.77 11.56 4.06
N SER A 86 -8.85 10.97 3.53
CA SER A 86 -10.18 11.58 3.51
C SER A 86 -10.68 11.88 4.93
N ASN A 87 -10.51 10.95 5.87
CA ASN A 87 -10.87 11.18 7.26
C ASN A 87 -10.14 12.40 7.87
N VAL A 88 -8.88 12.60 7.51
CA VAL A 88 -8.13 13.79 7.99
C VAL A 88 -8.57 15.06 7.29
N ILE A 89 -8.74 15.03 5.95
CA ILE A 89 -8.95 16.25 5.15
C ILE A 89 -10.43 16.65 5.10
N ASP A 90 -11.33 15.67 4.87
CA ASP A 90 -12.74 15.94 4.62
C ASP A 90 -13.58 15.95 5.90
N TYR A 91 -13.13 15.21 6.94
CA TYR A 91 -13.85 15.07 8.21
C TYR A 91 -13.11 15.70 9.41
N ASP A 92 -12.00 16.39 9.17
CA ASP A 92 -11.20 17.09 10.19
C ASP A 92 -10.79 16.20 11.37
N LEU A 93 -10.63 14.89 11.18
CA LEU A 93 -10.17 14.00 12.21
C LEU A 93 -8.66 14.18 12.46
N SER A 94 -8.25 14.00 13.73
CA SER A 94 -6.83 13.81 14.02
C SER A 94 -6.30 12.59 13.29
N ILE A 95 -5.01 12.55 12.93
CA ILE A 95 -4.42 11.38 12.26
C ILE A 95 -4.59 10.11 13.11
N GLU A 96 -4.52 10.23 14.44
CA GLU A 96 -4.74 9.12 15.36
C GLU A 96 -6.16 8.58 15.26
N ASP A 97 -7.17 9.46 15.25
CA ASP A 97 -8.57 9.06 15.14
C ASP A 97 -8.91 8.56 13.72
N ALA A 98 -8.32 9.17 12.69
CA ALA A 98 -8.50 8.74 11.31
C ALA A 98 -7.99 7.29 11.09
N ILE A 99 -6.86 6.93 11.69
CA ILE A 99 -6.31 5.55 11.61
C ILE A 99 -7.20 4.55 12.37
N LYS A 100 -7.87 4.97 13.44
CA LYS A 100 -8.78 4.11 14.24
C LYS A 100 -10.13 3.88 13.57
N GLN A 101 -10.50 4.71 12.58
CA GLN A 101 -11.77 4.50 11.88
C GLN A 101 -11.77 3.16 11.14
N PRO A 102 -12.89 2.44 11.19
CA PRO A 102 -13.05 1.20 10.45
C PRO A 102 -13.01 1.46 8.95
N ARG A 103 -12.36 0.57 8.23
CA ARG A 103 -12.12 0.71 6.78
C ARG A 103 -12.81 -0.38 5.99
N ILE A 104 -13.04 -0.06 4.75
CA ILE A 104 -13.64 -0.97 3.77
C ILE A 104 -12.64 -1.26 2.64
N TYR A 105 -12.73 -2.45 2.09
CA TYR A 105 -11.97 -2.86 0.92
C TYR A 105 -12.81 -3.76 0.03
N ASP A 106 -13.05 -3.35 -1.20
CA ASP A 106 -13.67 -4.21 -2.21
C ASP A 106 -12.56 -5.00 -2.91
N LYS A 107 -12.55 -6.30 -2.65
CA LYS A 107 -11.57 -7.20 -3.24
C LYS A 107 -12.21 -7.83 -4.48
N PRO A 108 -11.61 -7.64 -5.67
CA PRO A 108 -12.03 -8.36 -6.87
C PRO A 108 -12.15 -9.86 -6.57
N ASP A 109 -13.20 -10.48 -7.06
CA ASP A 109 -13.53 -11.92 -6.94
C ASP A 109 -14.02 -12.40 -5.56
N THR A 110 -13.82 -11.68 -4.47
CA THR A 110 -14.26 -12.09 -3.13
C THR A 110 -15.25 -11.13 -2.46
N GLY A 111 -15.45 -9.94 -3.05
CA GLY A 111 -16.40 -8.94 -2.59
C GLY A 111 -15.88 -8.05 -1.47
N LEU A 112 -16.82 -7.31 -0.87
CA LEU A 112 -16.56 -6.29 0.14
C LEU A 112 -16.04 -6.90 1.44
N VAL A 113 -14.91 -6.39 1.89
CA VAL A 113 -14.32 -6.69 3.22
C VAL A 113 -14.51 -5.47 4.11
N LEU A 114 -15.09 -5.68 5.28
CA LEU A 114 -15.34 -4.66 6.29
C LEU A 114 -14.50 -4.97 7.52
N GLU A 115 -13.94 -3.95 8.17
CA GLU A 115 -13.38 -4.11 9.51
C GLU A 115 -14.52 -4.26 10.54
N ASP A 116 -14.34 -5.08 11.58
CA ASP A 116 -15.40 -5.55 12.49
C ASP A 116 -16.25 -4.45 13.16
N THR A 117 -15.73 -3.25 13.28
CA THR A 117 -16.44 -2.11 13.88
C THR A 117 -17.45 -1.42 12.96
N VAL A 118 -17.46 -1.73 11.66
CA VAL A 118 -18.46 -1.19 10.71
C VAL A 118 -19.83 -1.87 10.86
N ILE A 119 -19.91 -3.00 11.54
CA ILE A 119 -21.11 -3.85 11.61
C ILE A 119 -22.04 -3.44 12.78
N ALA A 120 -21.72 -2.40 13.53
CA ALA A 120 -22.49 -1.96 14.69
C ALA A 120 -23.52 -0.83 14.35
N VAL A 121 -24.23 -0.96 13.21
CA VAL A 121 -25.37 -0.09 12.87
C VAL A 121 -26.60 -0.94 12.65
#